data_c06d822f2871a1625ae2a96c458aaeed
#
_entry.id   c06d822f2871a1625ae2a96c458aaeed
#
_cell.length_a   1.000
_cell.length_b   1.000
_cell.length_c   1.000
_cell.angle_alpha   90.00
_cell.angle_beta   90.00
_cell.angle_gamma   90.00
#
_symmetry.space_group_name_H-M   'P 1'
#
loop_
_entity.id
_entity.type
_entity.pdbx_description
1 polymer ?
#
loop_
_entity_poly.entity_id
_entity_poly.type
_entity_poly.pdbx_seq_one_letter_code
_entity_poly.pdbx_strand_id
1 'polypeptide(L)'
;MRTSPTGRLVAVVLALLAALLVQVTVLPHFAWEVGGLGVVPDVVLLVVVATALATDTRYGTLTGFFGGLLIDLAPPADHVAGRWALALMAVGYVVGRLAHDHTADVGRMELDGTRRPPLGLVVAAAAGGSFVGTSVYALSGLFLGDSTAAVGDLLEVALVALVLDTVAALLVVPATYWLFRRLGRHGAPQARWAQT
;
A
#
# COMPACT_ATOMS: atom_id res chain seq x y z
N MET A 1 14.98 13.76 14.22
CA MET A 1 14.95 14.67 13.03
C MET A 1 13.54 14.62 12.45
N ARG A 2 12.75 15.68 12.60
CA ARG A 2 11.39 15.75 12.05
C ARG A 2 11.48 15.93 10.53
N THR A 3 10.98 14.97 9.79
CA THR A 3 10.81 15.11 8.33
C THR A 3 9.79 16.19 8.05
N SER A 4 10.05 17.08 7.07
CA SER A 4 9.08 18.11 6.71
C SER A 4 7.80 17.46 6.18
N PRO A 5 6.61 17.98 6.55
CA PRO A 5 5.33 17.44 6.05
C PRO A 5 5.25 17.46 4.53
N THR A 6 5.79 18.49 3.89
CA THR A 6 5.86 18.62 2.43
C THR A 6 6.74 17.55 1.78
N GLY A 7 7.94 17.28 2.35
CA GLY A 7 8.83 16.24 1.84
C GLY A 7 8.23 14.83 1.93
N ARG A 8 7.46 14.57 2.99
CA ARG A 8 6.74 13.30 3.14
C ARG A 8 5.64 13.16 2.10
N LEU A 9 4.84 14.20 1.90
CA LEU A 9 3.78 14.20 0.88
C LEU A 9 4.34 13.95 -0.52
N VAL A 10 5.41 14.67 -0.90
CA VAL A 10 6.08 14.47 -2.19
C VAL A 10 6.60 13.03 -2.33
N ALA A 11 7.18 12.47 -1.28
CA ALA A 11 7.67 11.08 -1.30
C ALA A 11 6.54 10.07 -1.51
N VAL A 12 5.40 10.25 -0.85
CA VAL A 12 4.22 9.37 -1.01
C VAL A 12 3.67 9.47 -2.44
N VAL A 13 3.49 10.69 -2.96
CA VAL A 13 3.00 10.91 -4.33
C VAL A 13 3.93 10.27 -5.35
N LEU A 14 5.24 10.48 -5.23
CA LEU A 14 6.22 9.85 -6.14
C LEU A 14 6.22 8.34 -6.03
N ALA A 15 6.10 7.78 -4.81
CA ALA A 15 6.00 6.34 -4.61
C ALA A 15 4.75 5.75 -5.28
N LEU A 16 3.58 6.40 -5.11
CA LEU A 16 2.33 5.97 -5.75
C LEU A 16 2.41 6.02 -7.27
N LEU A 17 2.93 7.12 -7.83
CA LEU A 17 3.08 7.25 -9.29
C LEU A 17 4.06 6.21 -9.85
N ALA A 18 5.18 5.99 -9.19
CA ALA A 18 6.15 4.97 -9.61
C ALA A 18 5.54 3.55 -9.51
N ALA A 19 4.82 3.25 -8.41
CA ALA A 19 4.12 1.98 -8.24
C ALA A 19 3.08 1.76 -9.32
N LEU A 20 2.25 2.75 -9.61
CA LEU A 20 1.24 2.69 -10.66
C LEU A 20 1.87 2.42 -12.04
N LEU A 21 2.93 3.17 -12.38
CA LEU A 21 3.64 2.97 -13.64
C LEU A 21 4.19 1.54 -13.75
N VAL A 22 4.83 1.03 -12.70
CA VAL A 22 5.33 -0.35 -12.68
C VAL A 22 4.17 -1.34 -12.81
N GLN A 23 3.09 -1.13 -12.07
CA GLN A 23 1.94 -2.03 -12.06
C GLN A 23 1.23 -2.10 -13.41
N VAL A 24 1.10 -0.99 -14.13
CA VAL A 24 0.38 -0.94 -15.41
C VAL A 24 1.28 -1.29 -16.60
N THR A 25 2.57 -0.92 -16.55
CA THR A 25 3.46 -1.07 -17.72
C THR A 25 4.38 -2.27 -17.65
N VAL A 26 4.86 -2.65 -16.47
CA VAL A 26 5.88 -3.70 -16.31
C VAL A 26 5.27 -5.03 -15.89
N LEU A 27 4.45 -5.03 -14.85
CA LEU A 27 3.95 -6.26 -14.24
C LEU A 27 3.08 -7.12 -15.17
N PRO A 28 2.25 -6.58 -16.08
CA PRO A 28 1.46 -7.42 -16.98
C PRO A 28 2.30 -8.35 -17.86
N HIS A 29 3.57 -8.00 -18.12
CA HIS A 29 4.48 -8.85 -18.90
C HIS A 29 4.99 -10.06 -18.09
N PHE A 30 4.83 -10.05 -16.78
CA PHE A 30 5.24 -11.10 -15.85
C PHE A 30 4.05 -11.74 -15.11
N ALA A 31 2.84 -11.57 -15.65
CA ALA A 31 1.64 -12.12 -15.03
C ALA A 31 1.68 -13.66 -15.01
N TRP A 32 1.31 -14.23 -13.88
CA TRP A 32 1.15 -15.67 -13.72
C TRP A 32 -0.32 -16.02 -14.03
N GLU A 33 -0.50 -16.96 -14.93
CA GLU A 33 -1.85 -17.43 -15.28
C GLU A 33 -2.35 -18.41 -14.21
N VAL A 34 -3.44 -18.02 -13.55
CA VAL A 34 -4.14 -18.82 -12.55
C VAL A 34 -5.63 -18.82 -12.91
N GLY A 35 -6.21 -19.99 -13.16
CA GLY A 35 -7.63 -20.08 -13.53
C GLY A 35 -8.01 -19.29 -14.80
N GLY A 36 -7.06 -19.05 -15.72
CA GLY A 36 -7.26 -18.24 -16.92
C GLY A 36 -7.18 -16.71 -16.68
N LEU A 37 -6.80 -16.29 -15.46
CA LEU A 37 -6.60 -14.89 -15.10
C LEU A 37 -5.10 -14.63 -14.84
N GLY A 38 -4.58 -13.52 -15.36
CA GLY A 38 -3.22 -13.08 -15.10
C GLY A 38 -3.12 -12.44 -13.73
N VAL A 39 -2.38 -13.06 -12.80
CA VAL A 39 -2.17 -12.56 -11.44
C VAL A 39 -0.81 -11.89 -11.36
N VAL A 40 -0.78 -10.67 -10.84
CA VAL A 40 0.44 -9.89 -10.58
C VAL A 40 0.41 -9.36 -9.15
N PRO A 41 1.57 -9.08 -8.53
CA PRO A 41 1.59 -8.44 -7.21
C PRO A 41 1.06 -7.00 -7.30
N ASP A 42 0.28 -6.58 -6.28
CA ASP A 42 -0.25 -5.23 -6.19
C ASP A 42 0.76 -4.28 -5.52
N VAL A 43 1.61 -3.67 -6.35
CA VAL A 43 2.65 -2.74 -5.89
C VAL A 43 2.06 -1.47 -5.27
N VAL A 44 0.91 -0.99 -5.76
CA VAL A 44 0.24 0.18 -5.19
C VAL A 44 -0.28 -0.14 -3.79
N LEU A 45 -0.90 -1.30 -3.58
CA LEU A 45 -1.29 -1.79 -2.25
C LEU A 45 -0.09 -1.83 -1.30
N LEU A 46 1.06 -2.34 -1.76
CA LEU A 46 2.26 -2.43 -0.94
C LEU A 46 2.85 -1.07 -0.56
N VAL A 47 2.74 -0.06 -1.42
CA VAL A 47 3.08 1.33 -1.08
C VAL A 47 2.12 1.90 -0.03
N VAL A 48 0.82 1.57 -0.12
CA VAL A 48 -0.18 1.95 0.90
C VAL A 48 0.16 1.30 2.25
N VAL A 49 0.46 0.00 2.27
CA VAL A 49 0.92 -0.73 3.47
C VAL A 49 2.18 -0.08 4.05
N ALA A 50 3.19 0.19 3.22
CA ALA A 50 4.43 0.83 3.66
C ALA A 50 4.17 2.22 4.27
N THR A 51 3.27 3.00 3.66
CA THR A 51 2.90 4.33 4.15
C THR A 51 2.15 4.23 5.49
N ALA A 52 1.20 3.31 5.61
CA ALA A 52 0.45 3.08 6.84
C ALA A 52 1.37 2.64 8.00
N LEU A 53 2.37 1.80 7.72
CA LEU A 53 3.38 1.39 8.69
C LEU A 53 4.35 2.52 9.08
N ALA A 54 4.67 3.42 8.15
CA ALA A 54 5.65 4.49 8.33
C ALA A 54 5.08 5.77 8.95
N THR A 55 3.76 5.95 8.92
CA THR A 55 3.11 7.20 9.29
C THR A 55 2.04 6.94 10.36
N ASP A 56 0.83 7.38 10.10
CA ASP A 56 -0.34 7.17 10.95
C ASP A 56 -1.52 6.60 10.14
N THR A 57 -2.56 6.16 10.84
CA THR A 57 -3.77 5.58 10.23
C THR A 57 -4.41 6.53 9.22
N ARG A 58 -4.44 7.84 9.50
CA ARG A 58 -5.06 8.84 8.60
C ARG A 58 -4.30 8.95 7.29
N TYR A 59 -2.96 9.04 7.37
CA TYR A 59 -2.11 9.08 6.18
C TYR A 59 -2.20 7.78 5.38
N GLY A 60 -2.19 6.62 6.03
CA GLY A 60 -2.40 5.33 5.40
C GLY A 60 -3.73 5.27 4.65
N THR A 61 -4.81 5.67 5.31
CA THR A 61 -6.17 5.70 4.72
C THR A 61 -6.26 6.62 3.50
N LEU A 62 -5.73 7.85 3.62
CA LEU A 62 -5.73 8.81 2.51
C LEU A 62 -4.85 8.33 1.34
N THR A 63 -3.68 7.76 1.64
CA THR A 63 -2.81 7.18 0.62
C THR A 63 -3.51 6.03 -0.11
N GLY A 64 -4.23 5.18 0.62
CA GLY A 64 -5.04 4.11 0.05
C GLY A 64 -6.15 4.64 -0.86
N PHE A 65 -6.91 5.64 -0.40
CA PHE A 65 -7.95 6.27 -1.21
C PHE A 65 -7.39 6.84 -2.53
N PHE A 66 -6.35 7.67 -2.46
CA PHE A 66 -5.77 8.27 -3.68
C PHE A 66 -5.05 7.24 -4.55
N GLY A 67 -4.36 6.26 -3.94
CA GLY A 67 -3.72 5.17 -4.68
C GLY A 67 -4.73 4.32 -5.45
N GLY A 68 -5.84 3.96 -4.80
CA GLY A 68 -6.92 3.22 -5.44
C GLY A 68 -7.63 4.03 -6.52
N LEU A 69 -7.85 5.33 -6.27
CA LEU A 69 -8.41 6.22 -7.29
C LEU A 69 -7.52 6.32 -8.53
N LEU A 70 -6.20 6.33 -8.36
CA LEU A 70 -5.26 6.31 -9.48
C LEU A 70 -5.37 5.00 -10.29
N ILE A 71 -5.57 3.85 -9.62
CA ILE A 71 -5.82 2.57 -10.30
C ILE A 71 -7.15 2.60 -11.02
N ASP A 72 -8.21 3.09 -10.37
CA ASP A 72 -9.56 3.19 -10.97
C ASP A 72 -9.59 4.07 -12.24
N LEU A 73 -8.69 5.05 -12.33
CA LEU A 73 -8.57 5.94 -13.49
C LEU A 73 -7.55 5.45 -14.52
N ALA A 74 -6.73 4.44 -14.19
CA ALA A 74 -5.73 3.90 -15.10
C ALA A 74 -6.37 2.97 -16.14
N PRO A 75 -5.96 3.04 -17.42
CA PRO A 75 -6.44 2.10 -18.42
C PRO A 75 -5.83 0.69 -18.21
N PRO A 76 -6.60 -0.39 -18.53
CA PRO A 76 -7.99 -0.43 -18.98
C PRO A 76 -8.97 -0.23 -17.82
N ALA A 77 -9.88 0.76 -17.94
CA ALA A 77 -10.92 1.02 -16.95
C ALA A 77 -12.20 0.20 -17.28
N ASP A 78 -12.11 -1.10 -17.13
CA ASP A 78 -13.18 -2.06 -17.41
C ASP A 78 -14.04 -2.42 -16.19
N HIS A 79 -13.80 -1.74 -15.06
CA HIS A 79 -14.51 -1.93 -13.79
C HIS A 79 -15.16 -0.62 -13.31
N VAL A 80 -16.11 -0.75 -12.39
CA VAL A 80 -16.79 0.42 -11.80
C VAL A 80 -15.77 1.22 -10.98
N ALA A 81 -15.63 2.51 -11.31
CA ALA A 81 -14.71 3.41 -10.61
C ALA A 81 -15.06 3.53 -9.11
N GLY A 82 -14.04 3.62 -8.27
CA GLY A 82 -14.18 3.70 -6.82
C GLY A 82 -14.00 2.36 -6.09
N ARG A 83 -13.97 1.23 -6.78
CA ARG A 83 -13.78 -0.08 -6.15
C ARG A 83 -12.38 -0.22 -5.56
N TRP A 84 -11.35 0.13 -6.33
CA TRP A 84 -9.97 0.13 -5.83
C TRP A 84 -9.73 1.22 -4.81
N ALA A 85 -10.36 2.40 -4.97
CA ALA A 85 -10.29 3.45 -3.98
C ALA A 85 -10.84 2.99 -2.63
N LEU A 86 -11.99 2.30 -2.61
CA LEU A 86 -12.58 1.74 -1.39
C LEU A 86 -11.71 0.62 -0.80
N ALA A 87 -11.23 -0.32 -1.62
CA ALA A 87 -10.42 -1.43 -1.17
C ALA A 87 -9.10 -0.96 -0.54
N LEU A 88 -8.34 -0.11 -1.23
CA LEU A 88 -7.06 0.37 -0.72
C LEU A 88 -7.21 1.37 0.44
N MET A 89 -8.30 2.12 0.51
CA MET A 89 -8.64 2.93 1.68
C MET A 89 -8.83 2.05 2.92
N ALA A 90 -9.57 0.93 2.79
CA ALA A 90 -9.76 -0.04 3.86
C ALA A 90 -8.43 -0.68 4.28
N VAL A 91 -7.57 -1.05 3.32
CA VAL A 91 -6.22 -1.56 3.60
C VAL A 91 -5.41 -0.57 4.43
N GLY A 92 -5.32 0.69 3.98
CA GLY A 92 -4.58 1.74 4.68
C GLY A 92 -5.09 2.00 6.10
N TYR A 93 -6.41 1.94 6.29
CA TYR A 93 -7.04 2.07 7.59
C TYR A 93 -6.71 0.89 8.51
N VAL A 94 -6.96 -0.35 8.05
CA VAL A 94 -6.78 -1.56 8.88
C VAL A 94 -5.31 -1.74 9.26
N VAL A 95 -4.40 -1.65 8.28
CA VAL A 95 -2.95 -1.77 8.54
C VAL A 95 -2.48 -0.65 9.47
N GLY A 96 -2.93 0.59 9.24
CA GLY A 96 -2.59 1.71 10.11
C GLY A 96 -3.09 1.51 11.55
N ARG A 97 -4.32 1.05 11.73
CA ARG A 97 -4.89 0.75 13.06
C ARG A 97 -4.10 -0.37 13.76
N LEU A 98 -3.90 -1.49 13.09
CA LEU A 98 -3.18 -2.62 13.67
C LEU A 98 -1.74 -2.27 14.03
N ALA A 99 -1.04 -1.51 13.20
CA ALA A 99 0.33 -1.10 13.45
C ALA A 99 0.45 -0.14 14.66
N HIS A 100 -0.54 0.74 14.89
CA HIS A 100 -0.45 1.77 15.92
C HIS A 100 -1.15 1.37 17.23
N ASP A 101 -2.22 0.60 17.18
CA ASP A 101 -2.93 0.16 18.40
C ASP A 101 -2.15 -0.93 19.16
N HIS A 102 -1.45 -1.83 18.45
CA HIS A 102 -0.62 -2.86 19.10
C HIS A 102 0.68 -2.33 19.70
N THR A 103 1.16 -1.17 19.26
CA THR A 103 2.34 -0.54 19.89
C THR A 103 2.07 0.11 21.24
N ALA A 104 0.81 0.35 21.59
CA ALA A 104 0.42 0.83 22.91
C ALA A 104 0.62 -0.24 24.00
N ASP A 105 0.49 -1.53 23.65
CA ASP A 105 0.53 -2.65 24.60
C ASP A 105 1.94 -3.26 24.76
N VAL A 106 2.81 -3.14 23.76
CA VAL A 106 4.18 -3.70 23.75
C VAL A 106 5.24 -2.62 24.00
N GLY A 107 4.97 -1.69 24.93
CA GLY A 107 5.94 -0.69 25.39
C GLY A 107 6.61 0.06 24.23
N ARG A 108 6.00 1.16 23.77
CA ARG A 108 6.60 2.24 22.98
C ARG A 108 7.81 1.83 22.14
N MET A 109 7.63 0.95 21.20
CA MET A 109 8.48 0.90 20.04
C MET A 109 8.07 2.14 19.23
N GLU A 110 8.69 3.25 19.57
CA GLU A 110 8.58 4.50 18.84
C GLU A 110 8.89 4.16 17.39
N LEU A 111 7.83 3.99 16.58
CA LEU A 111 7.93 3.91 15.13
C LEU A 111 8.30 5.33 14.68
N ASP A 112 9.48 5.78 15.11
CA ASP A 112 10.15 6.86 14.45
C ASP A 112 10.33 6.37 13.01
N GLY A 113 9.72 7.02 12.03
CA GLY A 113 9.74 6.65 10.61
C GLY A 113 11.15 6.55 10.01
N THR A 114 12.18 6.51 10.86
CA THR A 114 13.59 6.29 10.57
C THR A 114 14.03 4.83 10.78
N ARG A 115 13.30 4.01 11.55
CA ARG A 115 13.60 2.60 11.75
C ARG A 115 12.83 1.73 10.76
N ARG A 116 13.50 0.73 10.21
CA ARG A 116 12.86 -0.27 9.36
C ARG A 116 11.95 -1.14 10.22
N PRO A 117 10.70 -1.39 9.80
CA PRO A 117 9.82 -2.30 10.52
C PRO A 117 10.43 -3.72 10.54
N PRO A 118 10.19 -4.51 11.59
CA PRO A 118 10.62 -5.90 11.62
C PRO A 118 9.97 -6.69 10.49
N LEU A 119 10.72 -7.64 9.90
CA LEU A 119 10.24 -8.43 8.75
C LEU A 119 8.89 -9.12 9.02
N GLY A 120 8.70 -9.63 10.23
CA GLY A 120 7.43 -10.26 10.62
C GLY A 120 6.23 -9.30 10.51
N LEU A 121 6.41 -8.04 10.89
CA LEU A 121 5.37 -7.01 10.75
C LEU A 121 5.11 -6.66 9.28
N VAL A 122 6.16 -6.60 8.45
CA VAL A 122 6.01 -6.35 7.00
C VAL A 122 5.22 -7.47 6.36
N VAL A 123 5.58 -8.72 6.64
CA VAL A 123 4.89 -9.91 6.12
C VAL A 123 3.42 -9.94 6.57
N ALA A 124 3.17 -9.75 7.87
CA ALA A 124 1.82 -9.74 8.42
C ALA A 124 0.97 -8.60 7.85
N ALA A 125 1.53 -7.41 7.72
CA ALA A 125 0.84 -6.25 7.16
C ALA A 125 0.56 -6.40 5.66
N ALA A 126 1.48 -6.99 4.89
CA ALA A 126 1.30 -7.25 3.47
C ALA A 126 0.23 -8.33 3.25
N ALA A 127 0.34 -9.47 3.94
CA ALA A 127 -0.64 -10.55 3.84
C ALA A 127 -2.03 -10.11 4.30
N GLY A 128 -2.12 -9.44 5.45
CA GLY A 128 -3.38 -8.89 5.96
C GLY A 128 -3.96 -7.81 5.05
N GLY A 129 -3.12 -6.93 4.52
CA GLY A 129 -3.51 -5.90 3.57
C GLY A 129 -4.03 -6.48 2.26
N SER A 130 -3.33 -7.46 1.68
CA SER A 130 -3.76 -8.18 0.48
C SER A 130 -5.11 -8.88 0.69
N PHE A 131 -5.26 -9.57 1.83
CA PHE A 131 -6.52 -10.22 2.18
C PHE A 131 -7.67 -9.21 2.30
N VAL A 132 -7.48 -8.10 3.03
CA VAL A 132 -8.50 -7.05 3.19
C VAL A 132 -8.82 -6.40 1.85
N GLY A 133 -7.81 -6.05 1.05
CA GLY A 133 -7.99 -5.42 -0.25
C GLY A 133 -8.81 -6.30 -1.20
N THR A 134 -8.40 -7.55 -1.35
CA THR A 134 -9.10 -8.54 -2.20
C THR A 134 -10.52 -8.78 -1.71
N SER A 135 -10.73 -8.91 -0.39
CA SER A 135 -12.05 -9.13 0.18
C SER A 135 -12.99 -7.96 -0.07
N VAL A 136 -12.54 -6.73 0.16
CA VAL A 136 -13.35 -5.51 -0.08
C VAL A 136 -13.64 -5.35 -1.56
N TYR A 137 -12.65 -5.59 -2.43
CA TYR A 137 -12.83 -5.53 -3.88
C TYR A 137 -13.84 -6.57 -4.37
N ALA A 138 -13.73 -7.83 -3.93
CA ALA A 138 -14.65 -8.91 -4.28
C ALA A 138 -16.08 -8.63 -3.78
N LEU A 139 -16.22 -8.22 -2.50
CA LEU A 139 -17.52 -7.86 -1.92
C LEU A 139 -18.18 -6.70 -2.67
N SER A 140 -17.41 -5.66 -3.00
CA SER A 140 -17.94 -4.52 -3.77
C SER A 140 -18.44 -4.95 -5.14
N GLY A 141 -17.77 -5.91 -5.81
CA GLY A 141 -18.22 -6.50 -7.07
C GLY A 141 -19.55 -7.23 -6.93
N LEU A 142 -19.68 -8.02 -5.88
CA LEU A 142 -20.91 -8.76 -5.58
C LEU A 142 -22.11 -7.81 -5.36
N PHE A 143 -21.93 -6.72 -4.62
CA PHE A 143 -22.95 -5.70 -4.42
C PHE A 143 -23.34 -4.95 -5.70
N LEU A 144 -22.41 -4.79 -6.63
CA LEU A 144 -22.65 -4.13 -7.92
C LEU A 144 -23.19 -5.09 -8.99
N GLY A 145 -23.41 -6.37 -8.64
CA GLY A 145 -23.95 -7.37 -9.57
C GLY A 145 -22.92 -7.91 -10.58
N ASP A 146 -21.63 -7.72 -10.30
CA ASP A 146 -20.54 -8.24 -11.10
C ASP A 146 -20.30 -9.72 -10.72
N SER A 147 -21.07 -10.62 -11.35
CA SER A 147 -21.12 -12.06 -11.03
C SER A 147 -20.26 -12.93 -11.98
N THR A 148 -19.21 -12.37 -12.56
CA THR A 148 -18.52 -12.99 -13.70
C THR A 148 -17.56 -14.13 -13.34
N ALA A 149 -17.22 -14.35 -12.07
CA ALA A 149 -16.33 -15.45 -11.68
C ALA A 149 -16.95 -16.37 -10.64
N ALA A 150 -16.72 -17.68 -10.78
CA ALA A 150 -17.08 -18.67 -9.75
C ALA A 150 -16.28 -18.39 -8.47
N VAL A 151 -16.92 -18.53 -7.30
CA VAL A 151 -16.29 -18.26 -5.99
C VAL A 151 -15.01 -19.08 -5.78
N GLY A 152 -14.93 -20.29 -6.36
CA GLY A 152 -13.74 -21.14 -6.29
C GLY A 152 -12.53 -20.53 -7.00
N ASP A 153 -12.73 -19.99 -8.18
CA ASP A 153 -11.66 -19.38 -8.98
C ASP A 153 -11.14 -18.09 -8.31
N LEU A 154 -12.04 -17.33 -7.69
CA LEU A 154 -11.68 -16.14 -6.93
C LEU A 154 -10.81 -16.46 -5.70
N LEU A 155 -11.06 -17.60 -5.03
CA LEU A 155 -10.26 -18.02 -3.87
C LEU A 155 -8.83 -18.38 -4.28
N GLU A 156 -8.67 -19.13 -5.37
CA GLU A 156 -7.36 -19.50 -5.89
C GLU A 156 -6.54 -18.28 -6.30
N VAL A 157 -7.14 -17.36 -7.07
CA VAL A 157 -6.54 -16.08 -7.46
C VAL A 157 -6.14 -15.25 -6.24
N ALA A 158 -7.02 -15.16 -5.23
CA ALA A 158 -6.74 -14.41 -4.00
C ALA A 158 -5.56 -14.99 -3.20
N LEU A 159 -5.45 -16.32 -3.13
CA LEU A 159 -4.33 -16.98 -2.43
C LEU A 159 -3.00 -16.75 -3.17
N VAL A 160 -3.00 -16.85 -4.49
CA VAL A 160 -1.80 -16.56 -5.29
C VAL A 160 -1.40 -15.09 -5.18
N ALA A 161 -2.36 -14.17 -5.31
CA ALA A 161 -2.13 -12.74 -5.13
C ALA A 161 -1.52 -12.45 -3.74
N LEU A 162 -2.07 -13.02 -2.67
CA LEU A 162 -1.56 -12.85 -1.31
C LEU A 162 -0.10 -13.31 -1.18
N VAL A 163 0.26 -14.44 -1.78
CA VAL A 163 1.64 -14.93 -1.77
C VAL A 163 2.56 -14.00 -2.55
N LEU A 164 2.16 -13.58 -3.76
CA LEU A 164 2.92 -12.66 -4.59
C LEU A 164 3.11 -11.30 -3.91
N ASP A 165 2.06 -10.74 -3.31
CA ASP A 165 2.12 -9.49 -2.55
C ASP A 165 3.05 -9.59 -1.36
N THR A 166 2.96 -10.71 -0.61
CA THR A 166 3.83 -10.93 0.55
C THR A 166 5.30 -11.02 0.15
N VAL A 167 5.62 -11.71 -0.94
CA VAL A 167 6.99 -11.79 -1.47
C VAL A 167 7.45 -10.42 -1.99
N ALA A 168 6.63 -9.75 -2.77
CA ALA A 168 6.94 -8.42 -3.30
C ALA A 168 7.10 -7.37 -2.19
N ALA A 169 6.39 -7.51 -1.06
CA ALA A 169 6.53 -6.62 0.09
C ALA A 169 7.94 -6.56 0.65
N LEU A 170 8.71 -7.66 0.56
CA LEU A 170 10.10 -7.69 1.02
C LEU A 170 11.02 -6.74 0.24
N LEU A 171 10.62 -6.34 -0.96
CA LEU A 171 11.34 -5.37 -1.80
C LEU A 171 10.66 -3.99 -1.77
N VAL A 172 9.34 -3.95 -1.97
CA VAL A 172 8.59 -2.69 -2.12
C VAL A 172 8.57 -1.89 -0.81
N VAL A 173 8.33 -2.54 0.33
CA VAL A 173 8.26 -1.84 1.62
C VAL A 173 9.61 -1.20 1.98
N PRO A 174 10.76 -1.90 1.96
CA PRO A 174 12.05 -1.26 2.21
C PRO A 174 12.41 -0.18 1.20
N ALA A 175 12.04 -0.34 -0.08
CA ALA A 175 12.28 0.68 -1.12
C ALA A 175 11.49 1.95 -0.83
N THR A 176 10.22 1.83 -0.44
CA THR A 176 9.37 2.96 -0.05
C THR A 176 9.93 3.69 1.18
N TYR A 177 10.37 2.95 2.21
CA TYR A 177 11.04 3.51 3.38
C TYR A 177 12.35 4.24 3.02
N TRP A 178 13.13 3.67 2.11
CA TRP A 178 14.35 4.32 1.62
C TRP A 178 14.03 5.65 0.92
N LEU A 179 12.98 5.68 0.09
CA LEU A 179 12.52 6.88 -0.59
C LEU A 179 12.07 7.96 0.41
N PHE A 180 11.28 7.59 1.43
CA PHE A 180 10.84 8.50 2.49
C PHE A 180 12.03 9.10 3.25
N ARG A 181 13.05 8.30 3.55
CA ARG A 181 14.27 8.77 4.21
C ARG A 181 15.08 9.71 3.33
N ARG A 182 15.15 9.44 2.02
CA ARG A 182 15.93 10.25 1.09
C ARG A 182 15.29 11.63 0.86
N LEU A 183 14.00 11.68 0.64
CA LEU A 183 13.27 12.93 0.36
C LEU A 183 12.93 13.71 1.64
N GLY A 184 12.70 13.04 2.76
CA GLY A 184 12.44 13.69 4.05
C GLY A 184 13.64 14.48 4.61
N ARG A 185 14.87 14.19 4.15
CA ARG A 185 16.08 14.89 4.57
C ARG A 185 16.28 16.27 3.91
N HIS A 186 15.65 16.52 2.77
CA HIS A 186 15.85 17.76 1.98
C HIS A 186 14.95 18.92 2.42
N GLY A 187 14.09 18.75 3.41
CA GLY A 187 13.11 19.75 3.82
C GLY A 187 13.35 20.45 5.16
N ALA A 188 14.50 20.29 5.79
CA ALA A 188 14.82 21.03 7.01
C ALA A 188 15.59 22.33 6.67
N PRO A 189 14.95 23.53 6.73
CA PRO A 189 15.70 24.78 6.73
C PRO A 189 16.59 24.75 7.99
N GLN A 190 17.89 24.89 7.84
CA GLN A 190 18.78 25.13 8.94
C GLN A 190 18.40 26.49 9.56
N ALA A 191 17.67 26.45 10.66
CA ALA A 191 17.50 27.63 11.51
C ALA A 191 18.87 27.97 12.15
N ARG A 192 19.71 28.67 11.40
CA ARG A 192 21.07 29.09 11.78
C ARG A 192 21.07 30.50 12.39
N TRP A 193 19.93 31.01 12.86
CA TRP A 193 19.79 32.41 13.25
C TRP A 193 19.44 32.62 14.73
N ALA A 194 19.79 31.72 15.63
CA ALA A 194 19.51 31.91 17.05
C ALA A 194 20.75 31.70 17.93
N GLN A 195 21.90 32.18 17.50
CA GLN A 195 23.09 32.31 18.39
C GLN A 195 23.93 33.54 17.93
N THR A 196 23.39 34.73 18.14
CA THR A 196 24.17 35.98 18.33
C THR A 196 23.50 36.80 19.42
#